data_fd2037e98d339f89df908006daa5440d
#
_entry.id   fd2037e98d339f89df908006daa5440d
#
_cell.length_a   1.000
_cell.length_b   1.000
_cell.length_c   1.000
_cell.angle_alpha   90.00
_cell.angle_beta   90.00
_cell.angle_gamma   90.00
#
_symmetry.space_group_name_H-M   'P 1'
#
loop_
_entity.id
_entity.type
_entity.pdbx_description
1 polymer ?
#
loop_
_entity_poly.entity_id
_entity_poly.type
_entity_poly.pdbx_seq_one_letter_code
_entity_poly.pdbx_strand_id
1 'polypeptide(L)'
;METTSIELGGVLIQAPVTSGTNLLLAVQCAVYSARLRTDAEPRPRLWAGFFAMMSLATLAGVLKHGLRDTLPDGAFLGVLWISSVTGGVSTYYAQLATIRSHARDATALLLSRAALVQLVVFLAASVGLGPEMTLLIADTAIGLLPVIWFEARGCPEGGWVAVGLAVSIGTAAVYIARLSVGPWLNHIDIAHALMGVSFLLIARGARAAAPRQEGVPWS
;
A
#
# COMPACT_ATOMS: atom_id res chain seq x y z
N MET A 1 11.10 23.73 4.94
CA MET A 1 11.13 23.65 3.47
C MET A 1 9.91 24.38 2.97
N GLU A 2 10.08 25.40 2.15
CA GLU A 2 8.94 26.06 1.50
C GLU A 2 8.29 25.06 0.54
N THR A 3 7.01 24.81 0.72
CA THR A 3 6.23 24.00 -0.21
C THR A 3 5.92 24.86 -1.43
N THR A 4 6.31 24.38 -2.60
CA THR A 4 5.91 25.03 -3.86
C THR A 4 4.39 24.96 -3.97
N SER A 5 3.76 26.06 -4.45
CA SER A 5 2.33 26.11 -4.71
C SER A 5 2.06 26.73 -6.08
N ILE A 6 0.96 26.33 -6.69
CA ILE A 6 0.45 26.90 -7.94
C ILE A 6 -1.02 27.27 -7.77
N GLU A 7 -1.46 28.30 -8.47
CA GLU A 7 -2.88 28.66 -8.53
C GLU A 7 -3.49 28.16 -9.83
N LEU A 8 -4.58 27.40 -9.72
CA LEU A 8 -5.30 26.86 -10.86
C LEU A 8 -6.80 27.17 -10.70
N GLY A 9 -7.32 28.05 -11.57
CA GLY A 9 -8.74 28.42 -11.56
C GLY A 9 -9.22 29.01 -10.24
N GLY A 10 -8.36 29.79 -9.54
CA GLY A 10 -8.68 30.39 -8.24
C GLY A 10 -8.51 29.44 -7.04
N VAL A 11 -8.05 28.19 -7.26
CA VAL A 11 -7.74 27.23 -6.21
C VAL A 11 -6.22 27.14 -6.04
N LEU A 12 -5.75 27.35 -4.81
CA LEU A 12 -4.34 27.16 -4.46
C LEU A 12 -4.05 25.67 -4.29
N ILE A 13 -3.19 25.12 -5.16
CA ILE A 13 -2.70 23.76 -5.08
C ILE A 13 -1.31 23.77 -4.44
N GLN A 14 -1.21 23.16 -3.28
CA GLN A 14 0.06 23.00 -2.57
C GLN A 14 0.77 21.73 -3.04
N ALA A 15 2.10 21.73 -2.97
CA ALA A 15 2.94 20.60 -3.37
C ALA A 15 2.43 19.91 -4.67
N PRO A 16 2.33 20.62 -5.82
CA PRO A 16 1.66 20.13 -7.02
C PRO A 16 2.31 18.86 -7.57
N VAL A 17 3.64 18.71 -7.45
CA VAL A 17 4.35 17.49 -7.86
C VAL A 17 3.93 16.30 -6.98
N THR A 18 3.88 16.49 -5.67
CA THR A 18 3.45 15.44 -4.72
C THR A 18 1.98 15.03 -4.97
N SER A 19 1.10 16.00 -5.22
CA SER A 19 -0.30 15.71 -5.56
C SER A 19 -0.41 14.98 -6.89
N GLY A 20 0.35 15.40 -7.91
CA GLY A 20 0.40 14.76 -9.22
C GLY A 20 0.92 13.31 -9.15
N THR A 21 2.00 13.07 -8.41
CA THR A 21 2.54 11.72 -8.22
C THR A 21 1.56 10.81 -7.46
N ASN A 22 0.85 11.32 -6.44
CA ASN A 22 -0.23 10.58 -5.78
C ASN A 22 -1.36 10.22 -6.75
N LEU A 23 -1.77 11.14 -7.62
CA LEU A 23 -2.79 10.88 -8.63
C LEU A 23 -2.36 9.77 -9.61
N LEU A 24 -1.12 9.81 -10.06
CA LEU A 24 -0.55 8.76 -10.92
C LEU A 24 -0.57 7.40 -10.22
N LEU A 25 -0.18 7.34 -8.94
CA LEU A 25 -0.26 6.12 -8.14
C LEU A 25 -1.70 5.63 -7.97
N ALA A 26 -2.65 6.54 -7.74
CA ALA A 26 -4.07 6.20 -7.62
C ALA A 26 -4.60 5.54 -8.90
N VAL A 27 -4.31 6.13 -10.05
CA VAL A 27 -4.68 5.59 -11.37
C VAL A 27 -4.00 4.25 -11.63
N GLN A 28 -2.69 4.14 -11.35
CA GLN A 28 -1.93 2.90 -11.50
C GLN A 28 -2.55 1.77 -10.66
N CYS A 29 -2.85 2.03 -9.40
CA CYS A 29 -3.48 1.06 -8.51
C CYS A 29 -4.90 0.69 -8.97
N ALA A 30 -5.71 1.66 -9.42
CA ALA A 30 -7.04 1.40 -9.96
C ALA A 30 -6.98 0.46 -11.18
N VAL A 31 -6.04 0.69 -12.10
CA VAL A 31 -5.83 -0.15 -13.29
C VAL A 31 -5.42 -1.57 -12.88
N TYR A 32 -4.49 -1.71 -11.92
CA TYR A 32 -4.07 -3.04 -11.45
C TYR A 32 -5.21 -3.76 -10.72
N SER A 33 -5.96 -3.07 -9.88
CA SER A 33 -7.15 -3.63 -9.23
C SER A 33 -8.16 -4.15 -10.27
N ALA A 34 -8.51 -3.34 -11.27
CA ALA A 34 -9.45 -3.74 -12.30
C ALA A 34 -8.98 -4.97 -13.07
N ARG A 35 -7.70 -5.02 -13.44
CA ARG A 35 -7.13 -6.14 -14.20
C ARG A 35 -7.04 -7.44 -13.40
N LEU A 36 -6.73 -7.37 -12.10
CA LEU A 36 -6.61 -8.55 -11.23
C LEU A 36 -7.97 -9.06 -10.75
N ARG A 37 -9.00 -8.21 -10.72
CA ARG A 37 -10.36 -8.58 -10.30
C ARG A 37 -11.02 -9.57 -11.26
N THR A 38 -10.69 -9.51 -12.55
CA THR A 38 -11.26 -10.39 -13.57
C THR A 38 -10.66 -11.80 -13.58
N ASP A 39 -9.61 -12.03 -12.81
CA ASP A 39 -8.99 -13.34 -12.68
C ASP A 39 -9.93 -14.31 -11.94
N ALA A 40 -9.94 -15.58 -12.35
CA ALA A 40 -10.75 -16.60 -11.70
C ALA A 40 -10.18 -17.04 -10.36
N GLU A 41 -8.86 -16.95 -10.20
CA GLU A 41 -8.15 -17.40 -9.01
C GLU A 41 -8.33 -16.45 -7.81
N PRO A 42 -8.41 -16.99 -6.59
CA PRO A 42 -8.60 -16.17 -5.38
C PRO A 42 -7.42 -15.23 -5.06
N ARG A 43 -6.19 -15.66 -5.32
CA ARG A 43 -4.97 -14.88 -5.02
C ARG A 43 -4.92 -13.56 -5.77
N PRO A 44 -5.06 -13.49 -7.11
CA PRO A 44 -5.12 -12.23 -7.83
C PRO A 44 -6.24 -11.32 -7.35
N ARG A 45 -7.41 -11.87 -7.00
CA ARG A 45 -8.55 -11.09 -6.46
C ARG A 45 -8.22 -10.43 -5.12
N LEU A 46 -7.47 -11.08 -4.25
CA LEU A 46 -7.03 -10.49 -2.99
C LEU A 46 -6.00 -9.37 -3.24
N TRP A 47 -5.07 -9.57 -4.19
CA TRP A 47 -4.19 -8.48 -4.65
C TRP A 47 -4.97 -7.35 -5.32
N ALA A 48 -6.07 -7.63 -6.01
CA ALA A 48 -6.98 -6.58 -6.51
C ALA A 48 -7.55 -5.75 -5.35
N GLY A 49 -7.91 -6.37 -4.23
CA GLY A 49 -8.32 -5.68 -3.00
C GLY A 49 -7.21 -4.78 -2.45
N PHE A 50 -5.97 -5.28 -2.37
CA PHE A 50 -4.80 -4.48 -2.00
C PHE A 50 -4.69 -3.21 -2.86
N PHE A 51 -4.72 -3.36 -4.19
CA PHE A 51 -4.61 -2.22 -5.10
C PHE A 51 -5.81 -1.28 -5.04
N ALA A 52 -7.03 -1.79 -4.81
CA ALA A 52 -8.20 -0.94 -4.62
C ALA A 52 -8.04 -0.03 -3.40
N MET A 53 -7.59 -0.58 -2.28
CA MET A 53 -7.36 0.18 -1.05
C MET A 53 -6.19 1.17 -1.21
N MET A 54 -5.11 0.75 -1.88
CA MET A 54 -3.99 1.66 -2.18
C MET A 54 -4.41 2.80 -3.13
N SER A 55 -5.30 2.53 -4.10
CA SER A 55 -5.85 3.59 -4.95
C SER A 55 -6.61 4.65 -4.12
N LEU A 56 -7.43 4.22 -3.17
CA LEU A 56 -8.14 5.14 -2.27
C LEU A 56 -7.18 5.89 -1.34
N ALA A 57 -6.17 5.21 -0.79
CA ALA A 57 -5.17 5.83 0.08
C ALA A 57 -4.38 6.93 -0.65
N THR A 58 -3.94 6.65 -1.88
CA THR A 58 -3.19 7.61 -2.68
C THR A 58 -4.08 8.74 -3.22
N LEU A 59 -5.36 8.46 -3.52
CA LEU A 59 -6.33 9.51 -3.87
C LEU A 59 -6.57 10.46 -2.68
N ALA A 60 -6.68 9.93 -1.45
CA ALA A 60 -6.69 10.75 -0.25
C ALA A 60 -5.39 11.56 -0.10
N GLY A 61 -4.25 10.99 -0.51
CA GLY A 61 -2.97 11.68 -0.58
C GLY A 61 -2.97 12.90 -1.52
N VAL A 62 -3.68 12.83 -2.65
CA VAL A 62 -3.88 14.00 -3.55
C VAL A 62 -4.52 15.15 -2.81
N LEU A 63 -5.61 14.88 -2.08
CA LEU A 63 -6.33 15.89 -1.30
C LEU A 63 -5.49 16.41 -0.13
N LYS A 64 -4.82 15.50 0.58
CA LYS A 64 -3.95 15.83 1.72
C LYS A 64 -2.82 16.79 1.33
N HIS A 65 -2.18 16.56 0.20
CA HIS A 65 -1.02 17.36 -0.22
C HIS A 65 -1.41 18.56 -1.08
N GLY A 66 -2.47 18.44 -1.88
CA GLY A 66 -2.89 19.50 -2.79
C GLY A 66 -3.79 20.55 -2.17
N LEU A 67 -4.66 20.17 -1.21
CA LEU A 67 -5.73 21.03 -0.72
C LEU A 67 -5.69 21.27 0.79
N ARG A 68 -4.55 21.06 1.44
CA ARG A 68 -4.43 21.17 2.90
C ARG A 68 -4.99 22.47 3.46
N ASP A 69 -4.61 23.62 2.88
CA ASP A 69 -4.97 24.94 3.39
C ASP A 69 -6.35 25.41 2.90
N THR A 70 -6.96 24.68 1.95
CA THR A 70 -8.30 24.98 1.43
C THR A 70 -9.39 24.13 2.07
N LEU A 71 -9.04 22.98 2.64
CA LEU A 71 -10.00 22.10 3.31
C LEU A 71 -10.25 22.57 4.74
N PRO A 72 -11.52 22.59 5.19
CA PRO A 72 -11.84 22.74 6.61
C PRO A 72 -11.18 21.63 7.45
N ASP A 73 -10.78 21.95 8.70
CA ASP A 73 -10.05 21.01 9.56
C ASP A 73 -10.73 19.64 9.69
N GLY A 74 -12.06 19.60 9.83
CA GLY A 74 -12.81 18.34 9.91
C GLY A 74 -12.74 17.52 8.62
N ALA A 75 -12.78 18.17 7.45
CA ALA A 75 -12.65 17.50 6.17
C ALA A 75 -11.22 16.98 5.97
N PHE A 76 -10.21 17.77 6.35
CA PHE A 76 -8.81 17.36 6.32
C PHE A 76 -8.55 16.15 7.22
N LEU A 77 -9.09 16.16 8.44
CA LEU A 77 -9.02 15.01 9.34
C LEU A 77 -9.68 13.77 8.72
N GLY A 78 -10.83 13.92 8.07
CA GLY A 78 -11.47 12.84 7.31
C GLY A 78 -10.58 12.25 6.21
N VAL A 79 -9.85 13.09 5.48
CA VAL A 79 -8.87 12.65 4.47
C VAL A 79 -7.73 11.84 5.09
N LEU A 80 -7.21 12.28 6.25
CA LEU A 80 -6.18 11.53 6.98
C LEU A 80 -6.69 10.16 7.42
N TRP A 81 -7.93 10.09 7.92
CA TRP A 81 -8.58 8.83 8.29
C TRP A 81 -8.77 7.89 7.10
N ILE A 82 -9.25 8.38 5.97
CA ILE A 82 -9.39 7.56 4.75
C ILE A 82 -8.03 6.99 4.35
N SER A 83 -6.98 7.82 4.30
CA SER A 83 -5.64 7.38 3.95
C SER A 83 -5.11 6.31 4.90
N SER A 84 -5.26 6.51 6.21
CA SER A 84 -4.77 5.59 7.24
C SER A 84 -5.52 4.26 7.21
N VAL A 85 -6.85 4.28 7.24
CA VAL A 85 -7.68 3.07 7.25
C VAL A 85 -7.48 2.25 5.98
N THR A 86 -7.49 2.90 4.80
CA THR A 86 -7.29 2.17 3.53
C THR A 86 -5.87 1.62 3.41
N GLY A 87 -4.86 2.30 3.95
CA GLY A 87 -3.50 1.79 4.07
C GLY A 87 -3.42 0.51 4.91
N GLY A 88 -3.97 0.51 6.12
CA GLY A 88 -4.02 -0.69 6.97
C GLY A 88 -4.82 -1.84 6.35
N VAL A 89 -5.97 -1.56 5.75
CA VAL A 89 -6.78 -2.56 5.03
C VAL A 89 -6.02 -3.12 3.83
N SER A 90 -5.20 -2.33 3.13
CA SER A 90 -4.36 -2.84 2.04
C SER A 90 -3.33 -3.86 2.55
N THR A 91 -2.68 -3.58 3.68
CA THR A 91 -1.76 -4.51 4.34
C THR A 91 -2.45 -5.85 4.66
N TYR A 92 -3.67 -5.80 5.20
CA TYR A 92 -4.47 -6.99 5.48
C TYR A 92 -4.77 -7.81 4.20
N TYR A 93 -5.12 -7.17 3.08
CA TYR A 93 -5.32 -7.87 1.80
C TYR A 93 -4.04 -8.55 1.31
N ALA A 94 -2.87 -7.92 1.44
CA ALA A 94 -1.59 -8.53 1.09
C ALA A 94 -1.31 -9.78 1.94
N GLN A 95 -1.57 -9.70 3.24
CA GLN A 95 -1.45 -10.86 4.14
C GLN A 95 -2.38 -12.00 3.71
N LEU A 96 -3.67 -11.72 3.46
CA LEU A 96 -4.62 -12.74 3.02
C LEU A 96 -4.22 -13.37 1.68
N ALA A 97 -3.72 -12.59 0.73
CA ALA A 97 -3.26 -13.10 -0.56
C ALA A 97 -2.12 -14.10 -0.40
N THR A 98 -1.15 -13.77 0.46
CA THR A 98 0.00 -14.64 0.75
C THR A 98 -0.41 -15.87 1.56
N ILE A 99 -1.25 -15.72 2.58
CA ILE A 99 -1.75 -16.85 3.39
C ILE A 99 -2.46 -17.87 2.50
N ARG A 100 -3.33 -17.41 1.58
CA ARG A 100 -4.05 -18.28 0.65
C ARG A 100 -3.14 -19.03 -0.32
N SER A 101 -1.96 -18.49 -0.60
CA SER A 101 -0.99 -19.09 -1.53
C SER A 101 -0.05 -20.09 -0.86
N HIS A 102 0.27 -19.91 0.43
CA HIS A 102 1.38 -20.60 1.07
C HIS A 102 0.99 -21.40 2.33
N ALA A 103 -0.19 -21.17 2.91
CA ALA A 103 -0.58 -21.84 4.15
C ALA A 103 -1.60 -22.96 3.90
N ARG A 104 -1.50 -24.04 4.69
CA ARG A 104 -2.48 -25.13 4.73
C ARG A 104 -3.70 -24.71 5.55
N ASP A 105 -4.84 -25.38 5.39
CA ASP A 105 -6.15 -24.98 5.93
C ASP A 105 -6.14 -24.57 7.41
N ALA A 106 -5.62 -25.39 8.30
CA ALA A 106 -5.58 -25.08 9.74
C ALA A 106 -4.66 -23.87 10.03
N THR A 107 -3.47 -23.84 9.41
CA THR A 107 -2.52 -22.74 9.53
C THR A 107 -3.06 -21.46 8.86
N ALA A 108 -3.71 -21.60 7.70
CA ALA A 108 -4.33 -20.48 7.01
C ALA A 108 -5.40 -19.79 7.86
N LEU A 109 -6.22 -20.57 8.57
CA LEU A 109 -7.24 -20.03 9.48
C LEU A 109 -6.59 -19.25 10.64
N LEU A 110 -5.55 -19.81 11.27
CA LEU A 110 -4.84 -19.16 12.37
C LEU A 110 -4.18 -17.85 11.91
N LEU A 111 -3.44 -17.89 10.80
CA LEU A 111 -2.76 -16.70 10.25
C LEU A 111 -3.76 -15.63 9.79
N SER A 112 -4.89 -16.02 9.20
CA SER A 112 -5.93 -15.07 8.81
C SER A 112 -6.57 -14.38 10.02
N ARG A 113 -6.75 -15.12 11.13
CA ARG A 113 -7.21 -14.52 12.41
C ARG A 113 -6.16 -13.59 12.99
N ALA A 114 -4.87 -13.94 12.96
CA ALA A 114 -3.78 -13.07 13.41
C ALA A 114 -3.72 -11.78 12.58
N ALA A 115 -3.84 -11.88 11.26
CA ALA A 115 -3.90 -10.71 10.38
C ALA A 115 -5.11 -9.81 10.70
N LEU A 116 -6.28 -10.41 10.96
CA LEU A 116 -7.47 -9.66 11.36
C LEU A 116 -7.26 -8.96 12.72
N VAL A 117 -6.68 -9.66 13.69
CA VAL A 117 -6.36 -9.06 15.01
C VAL A 117 -5.40 -7.90 14.84
N GLN A 118 -4.36 -8.03 14.02
CA GLN A 118 -3.44 -6.94 13.72
C GLN A 118 -4.20 -5.72 13.15
N LEU A 119 -5.07 -5.91 12.16
CA LEU A 119 -5.88 -4.83 11.60
C LEU A 119 -6.76 -4.16 12.66
N VAL A 120 -7.43 -4.96 13.51
CA VAL A 120 -8.30 -4.43 14.58
C VAL A 120 -7.49 -3.63 15.61
N VAL A 121 -6.31 -4.12 15.99
CA VAL A 121 -5.40 -3.41 16.91
C VAL A 121 -4.93 -2.10 16.29
N PHE A 122 -4.54 -2.11 15.01
CA PHE A 122 -4.17 -0.90 14.27
C PHE A 122 -5.31 0.12 14.25
N LEU A 123 -6.53 -0.31 13.90
CA LEU A 123 -7.69 0.59 13.85
C LEU A 123 -8.03 1.15 15.25
N ALA A 124 -7.99 0.31 16.28
CA ALA A 124 -8.23 0.75 17.66
C ALA A 124 -7.16 1.74 18.14
N ALA A 125 -5.88 1.48 17.84
CA ALA A 125 -4.79 2.40 18.15
C ALA A 125 -4.92 3.72 17.38
N SER A 126 -5.35 3.66 16.11
CA SER A 126 -5.62 4.87 15.30
C SER A 126 -6.77 5.69 15.89
N VAL A 127 -7.81 5.07 16.47
CA VAL A 127 -8.89 5.79 17.16
C VAL A 127 -8.38 6.50 18.41
N GLY A 128 -7.48 5.86 19.18
CA GLY A 128 -6.94 6.44 20.41
C GLY A 128 -5.87 7.51 20.20
N LEU A 129 -5.03 7.34 19.18
CA LEU A 129 -3.85 8.20 18.93
C LEU A 129 -4.05 9.18 17.77
N GLY A 130 -5.10 9.01 16.97
CA GLY A 130 -5.30 9.70 15.71
C GLY A 130 -4.70 8.95 14.51
N PRO A 131 -4.99 9.40 13.27
CA PRO A 131 -4.49 8.80 12.03
C PRO A 131 -3.01 9.16 11.78
N GLU A 132 -2.13 8.71 12.67
CA GLU A 132 -0.69 9.02 12.64
C GLU A 132 0.07 8.18 11.59
N MET A 133 0.91 8.84 10.80
CA MET A 133 1.71 8.18 9.77
C MET A 133 2.68 7.15 10.37
N THR A 134 3.26 7.43 11.54
CA THR A 134 4.18 6.51 12.22
C THR A 134 3.49 5.19 12.59
N LEU A 135 2.23 5.27 13.04
CA LEU A 135 1.44 4.09 13.37
C LEU A 135 1.15 3.25 12.12
N LEU A 136 0.80 3.91 11.01
CA LEU A 136 0.60 3.23 9.72
C LEU A 136 1.89 2.57 9.21
N ILE A 137 3.04 3.24 9.32
CA ILE A 137 4.34 2.68 8.93
C ILE A 137 4.66 1.43 9.77
N ALA A 138 4.43 1.50 11.09
CA ALA A 138 4.66 0.37 12.00
C ALA A 138 3.76 -0.82 11.67
N ASP A 139 2.45 -0.60 11.48
CA ASP A 139 1.49 -1.63 11.08
C ASP A 139 1.88 -2.28 9.74
N THR A 140 2.19 -1.45 8.75
CA THR A 140 2.62 -1.91 7.43
C THR A 140 3.90 -2.74 7.52
N ALA A 141 4.90 -2.31 8.29
CA ALA A 141 6.15 -3.07 8.45
C ALA A 141 5.89 -4.43 9.14
N ILE A 142 5.14 -4.45 10.23
CA ILE A 142 4.78 -5.70 10.94
C ILE A 142 4.01 -6.65 10.00
N GLY A 143 3.07 -6.13 9.23
CA GLY A 143 2.23 -6.92 8.34
C GLY A 143 2.94 -7.43 7.10
N LEU A 144 3.80 -6.62 6.47
CA LEU A 144 4.43 -6.97 5.20
C LEU A 144 5.75 -7.75 5.33
N LEU A 145 6.47 -7.67 6.44
CA LEU A 145 7.69 -8.46 6.63
C LEU A 145 7.45 -9.98 6.51
N PRO A 146 6.43 -10.58 7.17
CA PRO A 146 6.08 -11.97 6.94
C PRO A 146 5.65 -12.26 5.49
N VAL A 147 4.91 -11.35 4.85
CA VAL A 147 4.50 -11.49 3.45
C VAL A 147 5.72 -11.57 2.54
N ILE A 148 6.70 -10.67 2.69
CA ILE A 148 7.96 -10.69 1.94
C ILE A 148 8.67 -12.03 2.12
N TRP A 149 8.75 -12.52 3.35
CA TRP A 149 9.42 -13.77 3.66
C TRP A 149 8.78 -14.97 2.96
N PHE A 150 7.46 -15.10 3.01
CA PHE A 150 6.73 -16.20 2.39
C PHE A 150 6.76 -16.10 0.85
N GLU A 151 6.55 -14.92 0.29
CA GLU A 151 6.58 -14.71 -1.16
C GLU A 151 7.99 -14.97 -1.75
N ALA A 152 9.05 -14.58 -1.04
CA ALA A 152 10.42 -14.81 -1.49
C ALA A 152 10.81 -16.29 -1.54
N ARG A 153 10.15 -17.16 -0.74
CA ARG A 153 10.48 -18.59 -0.63
C ARG A 153 9.50 -19.49 -1.36
N GLY A 154 8.32 -18.99 -1.70
CA GLY A 154 7.23 -19.83 -2.18
C GLY A 154 7.33 -20.25 -3.64
N CYS A 155 7.64 -19.33 -4.53
CA CYS A 155 7.75 -19.59 -5.97
C CYS A 155 8.55 -18.47 -6.65
N PRO A 156 9.14 -18.72 -7.86
CA PRO A 156 9.90 -17.69 -8.58
C PRO A 156 9.10 -16.40 -8.84
N GLU A 157 7.82 -16.53 -9.12
CA GLU A 157 6.92 -15.41 -9.38
C GLU A 157 6.62 -14.60 -8.12
N GLY A 158 6.53 -15.26 -6.97
CA GLY A 158 6.41 -14.62 -5.65
C GLY A 158 7.60 -13.71 -5.34
N GLY A 159 8.76 -14.00 -5.90
CA GLY A 159 9.93 -13.14 -5.81
C GLY A 159 9.66 -11.71 -6.29
N TRP A 160 8.85 -11.52 -7.32
CA TRP A 160 8.46 -10.18 -7.78
C TRP A 160 7.61 -9.43 -6.76
N VAL A 161 6.69 -10.13 -6.08
CA VAL A 161 5.91 -9.56 -4.97
C VAL A 161 6.85 -9.18 -3.82
N ALA A 162 7.73 -10.09 -3.42
CA ALA A 162 8.68 -9.85 -2.32
C ALA A 162 9.59 -8.65 -2.59
N VAL A 163 10.17 -8.55 -3.80
CA VAL A 163 11.01 -7.41 -4.20
C VAL A 163 10.17 -6.12 -4.23
N GLY A 164 8.97 -6.15 -4.79
CA GLY A 164 8.08 -4.99 -4.82
C GLY A 164 7.76 -4.49 -3.40
N LEU A 165 7.39 -5.38 -2.48
CA LEU A 165 7.12 -5.03 -1.09
C LEU A 165 8.37 -4.53 -0.35
N ALA A 166 9.55 -5.11 -0.62
CA ALA A 166 10.82 -4.64 -0.07
C ALA A 166 11.14 -3.21 -0.54
N VAL A 167 10.90 -2.90 -1.83
CA VAL A 167 11.01 -1.52 -2.36
C VAL A 167 10.00 -0.61 -1.66
N SER A 168 8.76 -1.06 -1.42
CA SER A 168 7.75 -0.28 -0.69
C SER A 168 8.21 0.05 0.73
N ILE A 169 8.77 -0.90 1.47
CA ILE A 169 9.35 -0.63 2.80
C ILE A 169 10.54 0.34 2.68
N GLY A 170 11.36 0.20 1.63
CA GLY A 170 12.48 1.11 1.36
C GLY A 170 12.04 2.57 1.16
N THR A 171 10.79 2.82 0.68
CA THR A 171 10.26 4.18 0.58
C THR A 171 10.13 4.87 1.94
N ALA A 172 9.86 4.11 3.00
CA ALA A 172 9.83 4.65 4.36
C ALA A 172 11.20 5.17 4.80
N ALA A 173 12.29 4.50 4.41
CA ALA A 173 13.65 4.96 4.68
C ALA A 173 13.95 6.29 3.97
N VAL A 174 13.53 6.44 2.68
CA VAL A 174 13.65 7.70 1.94
C VAL A 174 12.87 8.83 2.63
N TYR A 175 11.65 8.52 3.07
CA TYR A 175 10.78 9.46 3.78
C TYR A 175 11.41 9.91 5.11
N ILE A 176 11.88 8.97 5.93
CA ILE A 176 12.49 9.24 7.26
C ILE A 176 13.82 10.00 7.10
N ALA A 177 14.66 9.60 6.13
CA ALA A 177 15.94 10.25 5.85
C ALA A 177 15.78 11.61 5.16
N ARG A 178 14.57 12.00 4.74
CA ARG A 178 14.24 13.25 4.04
C ARG A 178 15.13 13.51 2.82
N LEU A 179 15.43 12.46 2.04
CA LEU A 179 16.27 12.54 0.85
C LEU A 179 15.57 13.36 -0.24
N SER A 180 16.06 14.56 -0.51
CA SER A 180 15.47 15.49 -1.48
C SER A 180 16.52 15.91 -2.49
N VAL A 181 16.12 16.05 -3.77
CA VAL A 181 17.01 16.50 -4.85
C VAL A 181 16.88 18.01 -5.09
N GLY A 182 15.74 18.60 -4.74
CA GLY A 182 15.48 20.02 -4.89
C GLY A 182 14.08 20.42 -4.39
N PRO A 183 13.71 21.70 -4.53
CA PRO A 183 12.43 22.19 -4.00
C PRO A 183 11.20 21.58 -4.73
N TRP A 184 11.37 21.18 -5.99
CA TRP A 184 10.32 20.57 -6.81
C TRP A 184 10.30 19.04 -6.73
N LEU A 185 11.39 18.41 -6.26
CA LEU A 185 11.50 16.96 -6.12
C LEU A 185 11.96 16.64 -4.69
N ASN A 186 11.01 16.61 -3.79
CA ASN A 186 11.25 16.36 -2.38
C ASN A 186 11.24 14.85 -2.06
N HIS A 187 11.54 14.50 -0.81
CA HIS A 187 11.61 13.12 -0.34
C HIS A 187 10.31 12.33 -0.52
N ILE A 188 9.15 13.00 -0.51
CA ILE A 188 7.85 12.36 -0.73
C ILE A 188 7.70 11.98 -2.20
N ASP A 189 8.11 12.86 -3.11
CA ASP A 189 8.04 12.61 -4.56
C ASP A 189 8.94 11.44 -4.96
N ILE A 190 10.14 11.36 -4.39
CA ILE A 190 11.07 10.25 -4.60
C ILE A 190 10.45 8.95 -4.06
N ALA A 191 9.86 8.99 -2.85
CA ALA A 191 9.16 7.86 -2.28
C ALA A 191 7.99 7.39 -3.17
N HIS A 192 7.21 8.32 -3.73
CA HIS A 192 6.12 7.99 -4.67
C HIS A 192 6.63 7.36 -5.96
N ALA A 193 7.73 7.84 -6.54
CA ALA A 193 8.33 7.23 -7.72
C ALA A 193 8.75 5.77 -7.45
N LEU A 194 9.42 5.52 -6.32
CA LEU A 194 9.78 4.18 -5.88
C LEU A 194 8.55 3.31 -5.60
N MET A 195 7.49 3.89 -5.00
CA MET A 195 6.22 3.21 -4.80
C MET A 195 5.57 2.78 -6.12
N GLY A 196 5.65 3.61 -7.16
CA GLY A 196 5.18 3.25 -8.51
C GLY A 196 5.90 2.04 -9.07
N VAL A 197 7.23 1.96 -8.90
CA VAL A 197 8.03 0.77 -9.26
C VAL A 197 7.61 -0.44 -8.42
N SER A 198 7.46 -0.26 -7.12
CA SER A 198 6.98 -1.30 -6.21
C SER A 198 5.65 -1.90 -6.69
N PHE A 199 4.66 -1.07 -6.99
CA PHE A 199 3.34 -1.54 -7.45
C PHE A 199 3.40 -2.29 -8.78
N LEU A 200 4.28 -1.89 -9.71
CA LEU A 200 4.51 -2.63 -10.94
C LEU A 200 5.03 -4.05 -10.66
N LEU A 201 6.00 -4.18 -9.76
CA LEU A 201 6.60 -5.46 -9.39
C LEU A 201 5.57 -6.36 -8.67
N ILE A 202 4.82 -5.80 -7.71
CA ILE A 202 3.75 -6.53 -7.02
C ILE A 202 2.68 -7.00 -8.02
N ALA A 203 2.22 -6.13 -8.93
CA ALA A 203 1.20 -6.48 -9.91
C ALA A 203 1.67 -7.57 -10.88
N ARG A 204 2.97 -7.58 -11.23
CA ARG A 204 3.59 -8.65 -12.03
C ARG A 204 3.55 -9.99 -11.31
N GLY A 205 4.00 -10.03 -10.05
CA GLY A 205 4.01 -11.26 -9.25
C GLY A 205 2.63 -11.74 -8.83
N ALA A 206 1.68 -10.81 -8.64
CA ALA A 206 0.31 -11.14 -8.25
C ALA A 206 -0.48 -11.90 -9.32
N ARG A 207 -0.14 -11.72 -10.60
CA ARG A 207 -0.78 -12.41 -11.75
C ARG A 207 -0.32 -13.84 -11.93
N ALA A 208 0.90 -14.14 -11.51
CA ALA A 208 1.42 -15.48 -11.65
C ALA A 208 0.61 -16.44 -10.79
N ALA A 209 0.02 -17.45 -11.42
CA ALA A 209 -0.69 -18.50 -10.70
C ALA A 209 0.28 -19.15 -9.70
N ALA A 210 -0.17 -19.32 -8.44
CA ALA A 210 0.58 -20.16 -7.52
C ALA A 210 0.71 -21.56 -8.19
N PRO A 211 1.90 -22.17 -8.23
CA PRO A 211 2.00 -23.53 -8.75
C PRO A 211 1.02 -24.39 -7.96
N ARG A 212 0.08 -25.04 -8.67
CA ARG A 212 -0.76 -26.08 -8.05
C ARG A 212 0.21 -27.07 -7.45
N GLN A 213 0.18 -27.23 -6.15
CA GLN A 213 0.86 -28.34 -5.49
C GLN A 213 0.12 -29.63 -5.89
N GLU A 214 0.36 -30.07 -7.13
CA GLU A 214 -0.07 -31.38 -7.55
C GLU A 214 0.78 -32.40 -6.77
N GLY A 215 0.13 -33.00 -5.75
CA GLY A 215 0.48 -34.33 -5.29
C GLY A 215 1.90 -34.57 -4.79
N VAL A 216 2.49 -33.71 -3.96
CA VAL A 216 3.65 -34.13 -3.15
C VAL A 216 3.12 -34.79 -1.89
N PRO A 217 3.19 -36.15 -1.78
CA PRO A 217 2.92 -36.80 -0.53
C PRO A 217 4.05 -36.42 0.43
N TRP A 218 3.69 -35.66 1.43
CA TRP A 218 4.59 -35.30 2.51
C TRP A 218 4.74 -36.52 3.42
N SER A 219 5.86 -37.24 3.26
CA SER A 219 6.35 -38.21 4.24
C SER A 219 6.85 -37.50 5.49
#